data_4792a65b18997fda696a70c0acea72dd
#
_entry.id   4792a65b18997fda696a70c0acea72dd
#
_cell.length_a   1.000
_cell.length_b   1.000
_cell.length_c   1.000
_cell.angle_alpha   90.00
_cell.angle_beta   90.00
_cell.angle_gamma   90.00
#
_symmetry.space_group_name_H-M   'P 1'
#
loop_
_entity.id
_entity.type
_entity.pdbx_description
1 polymer ?
#
loop_
_entity_poly.entity_id
_entity_poly.type
_entity_poly.pdbx_seq_one_letter_code
_entity_poly.pdbx_strand_id
1 'polypeptide(L)'
;HSYWTNTPVEYMKDCRKALRDTLRKYDVELWQSEVCIMGNDEEIGGGGGYDRTMKTALYVARMIHHDLVFANARSWQWWRAIGGDYKDGLLFRYRAPGAPGDTIVDSKLLWALGNYSFFIRPGAKRLELRCTDKQCRIEPDECATRPYGLMSSAYRNNDGQLVVVVINYAPESKTAGFTAPTNKHWKIYRTSDNGGESLKYIGDKADIANITFPPRSITTLVTTQD
;
A
#
# COMPACT_ATOMS: atom_id res chain seq x y z
N HIS A 1 -5.90 -11.42 12.48
CA HIS A 1 -5.64 -12.41 11.43
C HIS A 1 -6.75 -12.32 10.39
N SER A 2 -6.43 -11.93 9.18
CA SER A 2 -7.43 -11.88 8.12
C SER A 2 -7.10 -12.85 7.00
N TYR A 3 -8.12 -13.57 6.55
CA TYR A 3 -8.06 -14.48 5.42
C TYR A 3 -8.87 -13.86 4.28
N TRP A 4 -8.22 -12.97 3.54
CA TRP A 4 -8.85 -12.32 2.40
C TRP A 4 -8.57 -13.03 1.08
N THR A 5 -7.88 -14.16 1.12
CA THR A 5 -7.60 -15.02 -0.02
C THR A 5 -8.90 -15.38 -0.75
N ASN A 6 -8.86 -15.28 -2.06
CA ASN A 6 -9.99 -15.55 -2.94
C ASN A 6 -11.25 -14.70 -2.68
N THR A 7 -11.15 -13.66 -1.86
CA THR A 7 -12.22 -12.67 -1.78
C THR A 7 -12.23 -11.87 -3.08
N PRO A 8 -13.34 -11.89 -3.82
CA PRO A 8 -13.44 -11.06 -5.03
C PRO A 8 -13.14 -9.61 -4.70
N VAL A 9 -12.34 -8.97 -5.56
CA VAL A 9 -11.79 -7.63 -5.28
C VAL A 9 -12.88 -6.58 -5.07
N GLU A 10 -14.00 -6.71 -5.78
CA GLU A 10 -15.18 -5.85 -5.64
C GLU A 10 -15.84 -5.93 -4.26
N TYR A 11 -15.70 -7.04 -3.54
CA TYR A 11 -16.23 -7.20 -2.17
C TYR A 11 -15.24 -6.78 -1.07
N MET A 12 -13.98 -6.56 -1.40
CA MET A 12 -12.96 -6.22 -0.40
C MET A 12 -13.34 -4.99 0.43
N LYS A 13 -13.91 -3.98 -0.22
CA LYS A 13 -14.38 -2.76 0.45
C LYS A 13 -15.53 -3.05 1.40
N ASP A 14 -16.56 -3.72 0.92
CA ASP A 14 -17.80 -3.92 1.66
C ASP A 14 -17.62 -4.84 2.87
N CYS A 15 -16.82 -5.90 2.75
CA CYS A 15 -16.45 -6.75 3.88
C CYS A 15 -15.74 -5.94 4.99
N ARG A 16 -14.86 -5.03 4.62
CA ARG A 16 -14.11 -4.20 5.58
C ARG A 16 -14.96 -3.11 6.22
N LYS A 17 -15.86 -2.51 5.45
CA LYS A 17 -16.85 -1.57 6.00
C LYS A 17 -17.79 -2.28 7.00
N ALA A 18 -18.27 -3.46 6.67
CA ALA A 18 -19.12 -4.25 7.57
C ALA A 18 -18.39 -4.61 8.88
N LEU A 19 -17.11 -5.02 8.79
CA LEU A 19 -16.28 -5.26 9.97
C LEU A 19 -16.11 -4.00 10.81
N ARG A 20 -15.72 -2.88 10.20
CA ARG A 20 -15.60 -1.57 10.88
C ARG A 20 -16.88 -1.19 11.61
N ASP A 21 -18.02 -1.29 10.93
CA ASP A 21 -19.30 -0.87 11.47
C ASP A 21 -19.77 -1.80 12.61
N THR A 22 -19.39 -3.07 12.55
CA THR A 22 -19.58 -4.02 13.67
C THR A 22 -18.73 -3.62 14.87
N LEU A 23 -17.43 -3.39 14.69
CA LEU A 23 -16.52 -3.03 15.77
C LEU A 23 -16.89 -1.71 16.45
N ARG A 24 -17.37 -0.74 15.69
CA ARG A 24 -17.88 0.53 16.23
C ARG A 24 -19.04 0.37 17.23
N LYS A 25 -19.88 -0.64 17.06
CA LYS A 25 -20.99 -0.92 18.01
C LYS A 25 -20.47 -1.33 19.39
N TYR A 26 -19.27 -1.87 19.44
CA TYR A 26 -18.64 -2.35 20.67
C TYR A 26 -17.50 -1.46 21.17
N ASP A 27 -17.27 -0.32 20.51
CA ASP A 27 -16.17 0.61 20.79
C ASP A 27 -14.81 -0.10 20.81
N VAL A 28 -14.55 -0.96 19.81
CA VAL A 28 -13.33 -1.77 19.70
C VAL A 28 -12.54 -1.35 18.48
N GLU A 29 -11.22 -1.23 18.64
CA GLU A 29 -10.29 -0.96 17.54
C GLU A 29 -9.86 -2.25 16.83
N LEU A 30 -9.59 -2.13 15.53
CA LEU A 30 -9.07 -3.23 14.71
C LEU A 30 -7.54 -3.21 14.65
N TRP A 31 -6.93 -4.34 14.97
CA TRP A 31 -5.55 -4.63 14.64
C TRP A 31 -5.49 -5.80 13.66
N GLN A 32 -4.88 -5.59 12.51
CA GLN A 32 -4.46 -6.66 11.61
C GLN A 32 -3.12 -7.20 12.10
N SER A 33 -3.18 -8.11 13.04
CA SER A 33 -2.01 -8.62 13.77
C SER A 33 -1.21 -9.67 13.02
N GLU A 34 -1.79 -10.25 11.96
CA GLU A 34 -1.09 -11.15 11.05
C GLU A 34 -1.81 -11.19 9.70
N VAL A 35 -1.12 -10.83 8.64
CA VAL A 35 -1.58 -11.02 7.27
C VAL A 35 -0.52 -11.81 6.52
N CYS A 36 -0.95 -12.85 5.81
CA CYS A 36 -0.11 -13.69 4.96
C CYS A 36 -0.83 -14.02 3.65
N ILE A 37 -0.10 -14.58 2.70
CA ILE A 37 -0.67 -15.08 1.45
C ILE A 37 -1.06 -16.54 1.66
N MET A 38 -2.29 -16.90 1.32
CA MET A 38 -2.76 -18.28 1.48
C MET A 38 -2.32 -19.13 0.28
N GLY A 39 -2.21 -20.45 0.51
CA GLY A 39 -1.72 -21.39 -0.50
C GLY A 39 -2.57 -21.50 -1.76
N ASN A 40 -3.84 -21.14 -1.66
CA ASN A 40 -4.82 -21.27 -2.75
C ASN A 40 -5.27 -19.92 -3.33
N ASP A 41 -4.46 -18.85 -3.19
CA ASP A 41 -4.79 -17.55 -3.77
C ASP A 41 -4.70 -17.59 -5.30
N GLU A 42 -5.83 -17.37 -5.98
CA GLU A 42 -5.93 -17.51 -7.44
C GLU A 42 -5.27 -16.33 -8.17
N GLU A 43 -5.37 -15.11 -7.64
CA GLU A 43 -4.87 -13.91 -8.31
C GLU A 43 -3.35 -13.93 -8.51
N ILE A 44 -2.63 -14.41 -7.51
CA ILE A 44 -1.16 -14.49 -7.57
C ILE A 44 -0.63 -15.90 -7.84
N GLY A 45 -1.54 -16.86 -8.06
CA GLY A 45 -1.20 -18.27 -8.31
C GLY A 45 -0.71 -18.98 -7.06
N GLY A 46 -1.37 -18.72 -5.93
CA GLY A 46 -1.02 -19.27 -4.62
C GLY A 46 0.18 -18.60 -3.96
N GLY A 47 0.33 -18.85 -2.66
CA GLY A 47 1.43 -18.30 -1.85
C GLY A 47 2.76 -19.03 -2.00
N GLY A 48 2.74 -20.28 -2.50
CA GLY A 48 3.96 -21.09 -2.70
C GLY A 48 4.89 -20.49 -3.74
N GLY A 49 6.18 -20.75 -3.59
CA GLY A 49 7.23 -20.31 -4.52
C GLY A 49 7.88 -19.00 -4.09
N TYR A 50 8.51 -18.35 -5.06
CA TYR A 50 9.40 -17.21 -4.87
C TYR A 50 8.97 -16.07 -5.78
N ASP A 51 8.67 -14.92 -5.23
CA ASP A 51 8.35 -13.72 -6.01
C ASP A 51 8.94 -12.47 -5.35
N ARG A 52 9.78 -11.78 -6.11
CA ARG A 52 10.40 -10.51 -5.70
C ARG A 52 9.85 -9.31 -6.46
N THR A 53 8.85 -9.51 -7.31
CA THR A 53 8.35 -8.51 -8.25
C THR A 53 7.21 -7.67 -7.67
N MET A 54 6.77 -6.70 -8.43
CA MET A 54 5.58 -5.89 -8.09
C MET A 54 4.29 -6.70 -8.10
N LYS A 55 4.24 -7.94 -8.60
CA LYS A 55 3.01 -8.74 -8.62
C LYS A 55 2.49 -8.97 -7.20
N THR A 56 3.29 -9.62 -6.36
CA THR A 56 2.94 -9.85 -4.94
C THR A 56 2.88 -8.54 -4.15
N ALA A 57 3.80 -7.61 -4.41
CA ALA A 57 3.85 -6.32 -3.71
C ALA A 57 2.58 -5.48 -3.89
N LEU A 58 2.03 -5.41 -5.10
CA LEU A 58 0.79 -4.68 -5.38
C LEU A 58 -0.44 -5.36 -4.78
N TYR A 59 -0.49 -6.70 -4.86
CA TYR A 59 -1.55 -7.47 -4.22
C TYR A 59 -1.63 -7.14 -2.72
N VAL A 60 -0.50 -7.17 -2.02
CA VAL A 60 -0.44 -6.88 -0.58
C VAL A 60 -0.69 -5.38 -0.31
N ALA A 61 -0.15 -4.47 -1.13
CA ALA A 61 -0.40 -3.03 -0.97
C ALA A 61 -1.89 -2.71 -1.10
N ARG A 62 -2.63 -3.39 -1.99
CA ARG A 62 -4.08 -3.26 -2.10
C ARG A 62 -4.78 -3.73 -0.81
N MET A 63 -4.31 -4.82 -0.19
CA MET A 63 -4.83 -5.26 1.11
C MET A 63 -4.58 -4.22 2.20
N ILE A 64 -3.35 -3.71 2.32
CA ILE A 64 -3.00 -2.64 3.27
C ILE A 64 -3.94 -1.44 3.09
N HIS A 65 -4.10 -0.99 1.85
CA HIS A 65 -4.97 0.15 1.54
C HIS A 65 -6.39 -0.08 2.03
N HIS A 66 -7.00 -1.23 1.70
CA HIS A 66 -8.37 -1.52 2.09
C HIS A 66 -8.54 -1.67 3.60
N ASP A 67 -7.59 -2.29 4.29
CA ASP A 67 -7.61 -2.45 5.74
C ASP A 67 -7.51 -1.09 6.46
N LEU A 68 -6.61 -0.22 6.00
CA LEU A 68 -6.45 1.11 6.59
C LEU A 68 -7.63 2.04 6.26
N VAL A 69 -8.10 2.03 5.01
CA VAL A 69 -9.12 2.99 4.55
C VAL A 69 -10.53 2.55 4.96
N PHE A 70 -10.90 1.30 4.71
CA PHE A 70 -12.29 0.84 4.89
C PHE A 70 -12.53 0.11 6.21
N ALA A 71 -11.59 -0.70 6.69
CA ALA A 71 -11.69 -1.33 8.00
C ALA A 71 -11.24 -0.40 9.14
N ASN A 72 -10.58 0.72 8.84
CA ASN A 72 -10.01 1.65 9.83
C ASN A 72 -9.04 0.96 10.80
N ALA A 73 -8.21 0.04 10.27
CA ALA A 73 -7.22 -0.68 11.06
C ALA A 73 -6.21 0.31 11.69
N ARG A 74 -5.92 0.11 12.99
CA ARG A 74 -4.97 0.91 13.77
C ARG A 74 -3.56 0.37 13.74
N SER A 75 -3.43 -0.93 13.47
CA SER A 75 -2.16 -1.63 13.29
C SER A 75 -2.28 -2.60 12.13
N TRP A 76 -1.21 -2.77 11.39
CA TRP A 76 -1.13 -3.72 10.30
C TRP A 76 0.22 -4.42 10.34
N GLN A 77 0.24 -5.75 10.44
CA GLN A 77 1.42 -6.56 10.64
C GLN A 77 1.47 -7.67 9.58
N TRP A 78 2.64 -7.87 9.03
CA TRP A 78 2.87 -8.83 7.97
C TRP A 78 3.56 -10.10 8.47
N TRP A 79 3.13 -11.23 8.02
CA TRP A 79 3.81 -12.50 8.12
C TRP A 79 4.44 -12.82 6.74
N ARG A 80 5.75 -12.90 6.57
CA ARG A 80 6.85 -12.91 7.56
C ARG A 80 8.03 -12.08 7.06
N ALA A 81 8.99 -11.77 7.96
CA ALA A 81 10.17 -10.96 7.60
C ALA A 81 11.11 -11.68 6.61
N ILE A 82 11.44 -12.95 6.86
CA ILE A 82 12.33 -13.74 5.99
C ILE A 82 11.58 -14.96 5.47
N GLY A 83 11.44 -15.04 4.16
CA GLY A 83 10.89 -16.19 3.43
C GLY A 83 11.97 -17.06 2.81
N GLY A 84 11.59 -18.27 2.40
CA GLY A 84 12.46 -19.20 1.68
C GLY A 84 11.77 -19.76 0.44
N ASP A 85 10.61 -20.31 0.62
CA ASP A 85 9.85 -21.07 -0.38
C ASP A 85 8.40 -20.60 -0.51
N TYR A 86 8.10 -19.42 0.03
CA TYR A 86 6.77 -18.82 0.03
C TYR A 86 6.84 -17.33 -0.31
N LYS A 87 5.89 -16.82 -1.08
CA LYS A 87 5.90 -15.43 -1.63
C LYS A 87 5.75 -14.32 -0.58
N ASP A 88 5.48 -14.67 0.67
CA ASP A 88 5.25 -13.75 1.76
C ASP A 88 6.53 -13.22 2.43
N GLY A 89 7.72 -13.59 1.95
CA GLY A 89 8.96 -13.02 2.47
C GLY A 89 9.15 -11.55 2.11
N LEU A 90 9.37 -10.70 3.11
CA LEU A 90 9.88 -9.34 2.86
C LEU A 90 11.32 -9.41 2.33
N LEU A 91 12.08 -10.30 2.92
CA LEU A 91 13.41 -10.71 2.50
C LEU A 91 13.40 -12.19 2.16
N PHE A 92 14.27 -12.61 1.28
CA PHE A 92 14.43 -14.02 0.93
C PHE A 92 15.84 -14.50 1.17
N ARG A 93 15.96 -15.71 1.69
CA ARG A 93 17.19 -16.46 1.66
C ARG A 93 17.37 -17.05 0.26
N TYR A 94 18.44 -16.68 -0.38
CA TYR A 94 18.77 -17.09 -1.74
C TYR A 94 20.17 -17.73 -1.79
N ARG A 95 20.29 -18.84 -2.48
CA ARG A 95 21.57 -19.47 -2.80
C ARG A 95 21.75 -19.48 -4.31
N ALA A 96 22.75 -18.77 -4.78
CA ALA A 96 23.14 -18.85 -6.18
C ALA A 96 23.74 -20.25 -6.47
N PRO A 97 23.51 -20.83 -7.67
CA PRO A 97 24.15 -22.07 -8.06
C PRO A 97 25.68 -22.00 -7.89
N GLY A 98 26.26 -22.96 -7.17
CA GLY A 98 27.70 -23.01 -6.89
C GLY A 98 28.20 -22.06 -5.79
N ALA A 99 27.37 -21.27 -5.19
CA ALA A 99 27.79 -20.38 -4.10
C ALA A 99 28.07 -21.16 -2.80
N PRO A 100 29.11 -20.75 -2.02
CA PRO A 100 29.47 -21.41 -0.78
C PRO A 100 28.48 -21.21 0.36
N GLY A 101 27.57 -20.25 0.23
CA GLY A 101 26.58 -19.91 1.25
C GLY A 101 25.35 -19.22 0.71
N ASP A 102 24.42 -18.94 1.61
CA ASP A 102 23.18 -18.21 1.31
C ASP A 102 23.41 -16.69 1.40
N THR A 103 22.68 -15.95 0.58
CA THR A 103 22.56 -14.48 0.67
C THR A 103 21.15 -14.09 1.03
N ILE A 104 20.98 -12.92 1.63
CA ILE A 104 19.67 -12.32 1.86
C ILE A 104 19.44 -11.30 0.73
N VAL A 105 18.28 -11.43 0.09
CA VAL A 105 17.84 -10.52 -0.98
C VAL A 105 16.48 -9.94 -0.62
N ASP A 106 16.26 -8.69 -0.99
CA ASP A 106 14.99 -8.01 -0.78
C ASP A 106 13.92 -8.39 -1.83
N SER A 107 12.68 -8.10 -1.50
CA SER A 107 11.56 -8.19 -2.43
C SER A 107 10.88 -6.82 -2.61
N LYS A 108 10.13 -6.64 -3.68
CA LYS A 108 9.28 -5.45 -3.84
C LYS A 108 8.20 -5.36 -2.74
N LEU A 109 7.83 -6.49 -2.14
CA LEU A 109 6.92 -6.52 -1.00
C LEU A 109 7.46 -5.77 0.23
N LEU A 110 8.77 -5.92 0.56
CA LEU A 110 9.42 -5.12 1.61
C LEU A 110 9.22 -3.62 1.36
N TRP A 111 9.47 -3.19 0.13
CA TRP A 111 9.41 -1.79 -0.24
C TRP A 111 7.98 -1.27 -0.41
N ALA A 112 7.02 -2.14 -0.77
CA ALA A 112 5.60 -1.83 -0.73
C ALA A 112 5.14 -1.52 0.70
N LEU A 113 5.51 -2.37 1.67
CA LEU A 113 5.28 -2.09 3.09
C LEU A 113 6.01 -0.82 3.54
N GLY A 114 7.24 -0.61 3.07
CA GLY A 114 8.05 0.59 3.33
C GLY A 114 7.38 1.89 2.86
N ASN A 115 6.62 1.86 1.74
CA ASN A 115 5.86 3.03 1.28
C ASN A 115 4.81 3.52 2.30
N TYR A 116 4.38 2.65 3.21
CA TYR A 116 3.53 3.01 4.35
C TYR A 116 4.35 3.23 5.62
N SER A 117 5.06 2.20 6.08
CA SER A 117 5.66 2.15 7.41
C SER A 117 6.81 3.14 7.63
N PHE A 118 7.52 3.52 6.58
CA PHE A 118 8.60 4.49 6.66
C PHE A 118 8.10 5.92 6.89
N PHE A 119 6.94 6.25 6.36
CA PHE A 119 6.41 7.62 6.35
C PHE A 119 5.24 7.84 7.32
N ILE A 120 4.36 6.84 7.50
CA ILE A 120 3.22 6.94 8.42
C ILE A 120 3.71 6.52 9.80
N ARG A 121 3.75 7.47 10.74
CA ARG A 121 4.34 7.26 12.06
C ARG A 121 3.29 6.92 13.12
N PRO A 122 3.67 6.26 14.22
CA PRO A 122 2.75 6.00 15.32
C PRO A 122 2.01 7.27 15.75
N GLY A 123 0.69 7.16 15.91
CA GLY A 123 -0.18 8.29 16.23
C GLY A 123 -0.66 9.09 15.02
N ALA A 124 -0.24 8.75 13.79
CA ALA A 124 -0.75 9.39 12.58
C ALA A 124 -2.27 9.26 12.47
N LYS A 125 -2.92 10.30 11.95
CA LYS A 125 -4.34 10.31 11.66
C LYS A 125 -4.59 10.18 10.18
N ARG A 126 -5.40 9.18 9.78
CA ARG A 126 -5.86 9.08 8.40
C ARG A 126 -6.77 10.27 8.07
N LEU A 127 -6.57 10.85 6.91
CA LEU A 127 -7.37 11.93 6.37
C LEU A 127 -8.35 11.36 5.34
N GLU A 128 -9.54 11.92 5.32
CA GLU A 128 -10.54 11.64 4.29
C GLU A 128 -10.09 12.26 2.96
N LEU A 129 -10.09 11.48 1.89
CA LEU A 129 -9.91 11.96 0.53
C LEU A 129 -11.27 12.14 -0.14
N ARG A 130 -11.54 13.35 -0.61
CA ARG A 130 -12.73 13.66 -1.38
C ARG A 130 -12.38 13.79 -2.85
N CYS A 131 -13.11 13.09 -3.69
CA CYS A 131 -12.95 13.18 -5.12
C CYS A 131 -13.75 14.37 -5.68
N THR A 132 -13.15 15.08 -6.63
CA THR A 132 -13.84 16.14 -7.38
C THR A 132 -14.57 15.63 -8.61
N ASP A 133 -14.40 14.35 -8.96
CA ASP A 133 -15.10 13.72 -10.06
C ASP A 133 -16.60 13.62 -9.76
N LYS A 134 -17.41 14.26 -10.57
CA LYS A 134 -18.88 14.31 -10.41
C LYS A 134 -19.54 12.92 -10.51
N GLN A 135 -18.86 11.92 -11.04
CA GLN A 135 -19.32 10.54 -11.11
C GLN A 135 -19.15 9.77 -9.79
N CYS A 136 -18.36 10.30 -8.89
CA CYS A 136 -18.13 9.73 -7.57
C CYS A 136 -19.12 10.31 -6.56
N ARG A 137 -20.27 9.70 -6.40
CA ARG A 137 -21.34 10.24 -5.56
C ARG A 137 -21.52 9.54 -4.23
N ILE A 138 -20.82 8.45 -3.94
CA ILE A 138 -21.25 7.53 -2.91
C ILE A 138 -20.60 7.86 -1.57
N GLU A 139 -19.29 7.74 -1.46
CA GLU A 139 -18.59 7.95 -0.19
C GLU A 139 -17.25 8.64 -0.44
N PRO A 140 -16.79 9.49 0.48
CA PRO A 140 -15.39 9.89 0.53
C PRO A 140 -14.50 8.63 0.49
N ASP A 141 -13.28 8.72 0.05
CA ASP A 141 -12.34 7.62 -0.13
C ASP A 141 -12.72 6.59 -1.21
N GLU A 142 -14.00 6.34 -1.50
CA GLU A 142 -14.39 5.41 -2.57
C GLU A 142 -13.97 5.88 -3.96
N CYS A 143 -14.04 7.19 -4.19
CA CYS A 143 -13.54 7.78 -5.42
C CYS A 143 -12.03 7.63 -5.57
N ALA A 144 -11.33 7.67 -4.45
CA ALA A 144 -9.88 7.51 -4.42
C ALA A 144 -9.43 6.05 -4.54
N THR A 145 -10.40 5.10 -4.58
CA THR A 145 -10.12 3.66 -4.64
C THR A 145 -10.69 3.05 -5.91
N ARG A 146 -9.79 2.65 -6.80
CA ARG A 146 -10.06 1.81 -7.97
C ARG A 146 -9.18 0.57 -7.85
N PRO A 147 -9.69 -0.59 -7.38
CA PRO A 147 -8.87 -1.73 -6.96
C PRO A 147 -7.99 -2.34 -8.06
N TYR A 148 -8.29 -2.06 -9.32
CA TYR A 148 -7.46 -2.37 -10.48
C TYR A 148 -6.85 -1.13 -11.16
N GLY A 149 -6.97 0.04 -10.52
CA GLY A 149 -6.46 1.32 -11.02
C GLY A 149 -5.71 2.09 -9.94
N LEU A 150 -6.09 3.35 -9.72
CA LEU A 150 -5.52 4.16 -8.66
C LEU A 150 -6.25 3.93 -7.33
N MET A 151 -5.46 3.73 -6.27
CA MET A 151 -5.92 3.72 -4.90
C MET A 151 -5.08 4.72 -4.12
N SER A 152 -5.72 5.68 -3.45
CA SER A 152 -5.03 6.75 -2.74
C SER A 152 -5.49 6.82 -1.29
N SER A 153 -4.55 7.06 -0.38
CA SER A 153 -4.84 7.30 1.03
C SER A 153 -3.94 8.41 1.57
N ALA A 154 -4.44 9.20 2.51
CA ALA A 154 -3.73 10.33 3.07
C ALA A 154 -3.69 10.28 4.60
N TYR A 155 -2.59 10.76 5.16
CA TYR A 155 -2.32 10.72 6.59
C TYR A 155 -1.66 12.01 7.04
N ARG A 156 -1.86 12.34 8.33
CA ARG A 156 -1.15 13.41 9.00
C ARG A 156 -0.47 12.85 10.23
N ASN A 157 0.85 12.94 10.26
CA ASN A 157 1.67 12.59 11.40
C ASN A 157 1.49 13.61 12.55
N ASN A 158 1.92 13.25 13.76
CA ASN A 158 1.79 14.12 14.94
C ASN A 158 2.61 15.42 14.83
N ASP A 159 3.68 15.41 14.04
CA ASP A 159 4.51 16.58 13.73
C ASP A 159 3.91 17.48 12.63
N GLY A 160 2.71 17.16 12.14
CA GLY A 160 2.01 17.89 11.08
C GLY A 160 2.40 17.50 9.66
N GLN A 161 3.38 16.61 9.47
CA GLN A 161 3.76 16.10 8.16
C GLN A 161 2.59 15.39 7.49
N LEU A 162 2.34 15.73 6.23
CA LEU A 162 1.34 15.07 5.40
C LEU A 162 2.00 13.96 4.56
N VAL A 163 1.32 12.84 4.47
CA VAL A 163 1.74 11.67 3.69
C VAL A 163 0.57 11.24 2.80
N VAL A 164 0.82 11.10 1.50
CA VAL A 164 -0.14 10.53 0.55
C VAL A 164 0.49 9.30 -0.08
N VAL A 165 -0.15 8.16 0.06
CA VAL A 165 0.27 6.91 -0.60
C VAL A 165 -0.67 6.63 -1.75
N VAL A 166 -0.10 6.44 -2.94
CA VAL A 166 -0.84 6.15 -4.17
C VAL A 166 -0.34 4.84 -4.77
N ILE A 167 -1.24 3.91 -4.97
CA ILE A 167 -0.99 2.66 -5.68
C ILE A 167 -1.55 2.82 -7.09
N ASN A 168 -0.74 2.64 -8.12
CA ASN A 168 -1.21 2.41 -9.47
C ASN A 168 -1.16 0.91 -9.78
N TYR A 169 -2.29 0.25 -9.64
CA TYR A 169 -2.41 -1.18 -9.92
C TYR A 169 -2.53 -1.50 -11.42
N ALA A 170 -2.87 -0.49 -12.24
CA ALA A 170 -3.09 -0.65 -13.67
C ALA A 170 -1.78 -0.89 -14.44
N PRO A 171 -1.85 -1.55 -15.59
CA PRO A 171 -0.70 -1.75 -16.49
C PRO A 171 -0.31 -0.50 -17.28
N GLU A 172 -1.08 0.59 -17.19
CA GLU A 172 -0.78 1.87 -17.83
C GLU A 172 -0.51 2.98 -16.81
N SER A 173 0.19 4.03 -17.24
CA SER A 173 0.36 5.24 -16.44
C SER A 173 -0.98 5.93 -16.17
N LYS A 174 -1.15 6.42 -14.96
CA LYS A 174 -2.31 7.21 -14.56
C LYS A 174 -1.86 8.57 -14.04
N THR A 175 -2.66 9.59 -14.27
CA THR A 175 -2.42 10.93 -13.75
C THR A 175 -3.54 11.31 -12.79
N ALA A 176 -3.16 11.83 -11.63
CA ALA A 176 -4.10 12.39 -10.68
C ALA A 176 -3.47 13.59 -9.97
N GLY A 177 -4.33 14.48 -9.46
CA GLY A 177 -3.92 15.64 -8.68
C GLY A 177 -4.57 15.62 -7.31
N PHE A 178 -3.86 16.20 -6.34
CA PHE A 178 -4.35 16.37 -4.98
C PHE A 178 -4.35 17.84 -4.62
N THR A 179 -5.47 18.33 -4.10
CA THR A 179 -5.53 19.64 -3.46
C THR A 179 -4.99 19.50 -2.05
N ALA A 180 -3.89 20.12 -1.78
CA ALA A 180 -3.23 20.13 -0.48
C ALA A 180 -3.05 21.58 -0.01
N PRO A 181 -2.76 21.81 1.29
CA PRO A 181 -2.40 23.15 1.76
C PRO A 181 -1.28 23.74 0.92
N THR A 182 -1.44 25.00 0.48
CA THR A 182 -0.40 25.78 -0.19
C THR A 182 0.78 25.98 0.76
N ASN A 183 1.97 26.20 0.26
CA ASN A 183 3.22 26.41 0.99
C ASN A 183 3.88 25.13 1.56
N LYS A 184 3.56 23.96 1.07
CA LYS A 184 4.28 22.73 1.41
C LYS A 184 5.04 22.21 0.19
N HIS A 185 6.32 21.89 0.39
CA HIS A 185 7.11 21.15 -0.58
C HIS A 185 6.95 19.66 -0.36
N TRP A 186 6.97 18.89 -1.43
CA TRP A 186 6.71 17.46 -1.41
C TRP A 186 7.90 16.68 -1.91
N LYS A 187 8.33 15.68 -1.16
CA LYS A 187 9.27 14.66 -1.61
C LYS A 187 8.49 13.47 -2.13
N ILE A 188 8.98 12.90 -3.24
CA ILE A 188 8.35 11.76 -3.90
C ILE A 188 9.24 10.55 -3.78
N TYR A 189 8.69 9.45 -3.29
CA TYR A 189 9.34 8.15 -3.20
C TYR A 189 8.53 7.11 -3.97
N ARG A 190 9.23 6.16 -4.62
CA ARG A 190 8.55 5.18 -5.48
C ARG A 190 9.12 3.77 -5.34
N THR A 191 8.22 2.81 -5.45
CA THR A 191 8.51 1.40 -5.65
C THR A 191 7.81 0.93 -6.92
N SER A 192 8.56 0.34 -7.85
CA SER A 192 8.04 -0.24 -9.10
C SER A 192 8.98 -1.32 -9.63
N ASP A 193 8.64 -1.97 -10.75
CA ASP A 193 9.54 -2.89 -11.45
C ASP A 193 10.60 -2.18 -12.28
N ASN A 194 10.57 -0.85 -12.39
CA ASN A 194 11.68 -0.11 -13.01
C ASN A 194 12.97 -0.31 -12.21
N GLY A 195 14.09 -0.45 -12.91
CA GLY A 195 15.37 -0.71 -12.27
C GLY A 195 15.73 0.30 -11.18
N GLY A 196 16.01 -0.19 -9.98
CA GLY A 196 16.41 0.62 -8.83
C GLY A 196 15.28 1.37 -8.12
N GLU A 197 14.02 1.22 -8.52
CA GLU A 197 12.89 1.83 -7.80
C GLU A 197 12.39 0.92 -6.66
N SER A 198 13.09 0.96 -5.53
CA SER A 198 12.74 0.29 -4.26
C SER A 198 12.74 1.35 -3.18
N LEU A 199 11.57 1.96 -2.94
CA LEU A 199 11.40 3.15 -2.09
C LEU A 199 12.35 4.29 -2.51
N LYS A 200 12.61 4.39 -3.81
CA LYS A 200 13.57 5.34 -4.36
C LYS A 200 13.02 6.77 -4.27
N TYR A 201 13.85 7.67 -3.79
CA TYR A 201 13.57 9.11 -3.91
C TYR A 201 13.61 9.52 -5.39
N ILE A 202 12.53 10.13 -5.87
CA ILE A 202 12.34 10.51 -7.27
C ILE A 202 12.61 12.01 -7.48
N GLY A 203 12.39 12.82 -6.46
CA GLY A 203 12.58 14.27 -6.52
C GLY A 203 11.57 15.05 -5.70
N ASP A 204 11.68 16.38 -5.76
CA ASP A 204 10.81 17.31 -5.06
C ASP A 204 9.76 17.92 -6.00
N LYS A 205 8.65 18.33 -5.43
CA LYS A 205 7.58 19.08 -6.10
C LYS A 205 7.10 20.22 -5.21
N ALA A 206 6.85 21.38 -5.82
CA ALA A 206 6.25 22.51 -5.13
C ALA A 206 4.76 22.29 -4.86
N ASP A 207 4.09 21.48 -5.69
CA ASP A 207 2.70 21.08 -5.52
C ASP A 207 2.47 19.66 -6.03
N ILE A 208 1.31 19.10 -5.71
CA ILE A 208 0.88 17.77 -6.12
C ILE A 208 -0.42 17.80 -6.94
N ALA A 209 -0.71 18.93 -7.59
CA ALA A 209 -1.92 19.12 -8.39
C ALA A 209 -1.94 18.27 -9.67
N ASN A 210 -0.77 17.82 -10.13
CA ASN A 210 -0.66 17.00 -11.34
C ASN A 210 0.55 16.05 -11.26
N ILE A 211 0.28 14.80 -10.84
CA ILE A 211 1.32 13.77 -10.69
C ILE A 211 0.98 12.58 -11.60
N THR A 212 1.99 12.13 -12.34
CA THR A 212 1.89 10.89 -13.12
C THR A 212 2.46 9.73 -12.32
N PHE A 213 1.64 8.70 -12.17
CA PHE A 213 1.97 7.44 -11.52
C PHE A 213 2.25 6.38 -12.58
N PRO A 214 3.48 5.87 -12.70
CA PRO A 214 3.82 4.84 -13.67
C PRO A 214 2.97 3.57 -13.49
N PRO A 215 2.92 2.71 -14.52
CA PRO A 215 2.26 1.42 -14.39
C PRO A 215 2.80 0.61 -13.20
N ARG A 216 1.93 -0.13 -12.54
CA ARG A 216 2.34 -1.13 -11.55
C ARG A 216 3.31 -0.56 -10.51
N SER A 217 2.92 0.55 -9.86
CA SER A 217 3.80 1.28 -8.92
C SER A 217 3.09 1.67 -7.63
N ILE A 218 3.90 1.90 -6.60
CA ILE A 218 3.46 2.54 -5.35
C ILE A 218 4.29 3.80 -5.18
N THR A 219 3.63 4.93 -5.00
CA THR A 219 4.27 6.23 -4.84
C THR A 219 3.82 6.86 -3.52
N THR A 220 4.78 7.29 -2.72
CA THR A 220 4.52 8.06 -1.51
C THR A 220 4.97 9.49 -1.71
N LEU A 221 4.05 10.40 -1.45
CA LEU A 221 4.26 11.84 -1.45
C LEU A 221 4.27 12.30 0.01
N VAL A 222 5.31 13.00 0.42
CA VAL A 222 5.46 13.43 1.82
C VAL A 222 5.92 14.88 1.88
N THR A 223 5.27 15.69 2.74
CA THR A 223 5.69 17.08 2.93
C THR A 223 7.03 17.17 3.66
N THR A 224 7.87 18.11 3.26
CA THR A 224 9.05 18.48 4.06
C THR A 224 8.59 19.15 5.34
N GLN A 225 9.32 18.95 6.42
CA GLN A 225 9.23 19.80 7.59
C GLN A 225 9.89 21.14 7.23
N ASP A 226 9.23 22.24 7.58
CA ASP A 226 9.80 23.60 7.46
C ASP A 226 10.86 23.78 8.53
#